data_700402762d1f05b630c8ed9027d29012
#
_entry.id   700402762d1f05b630c8ed9027d29012
#
_cell.length_a   1.000
_cell.length_b   1.000
_cell.length_c   1.000
_cell.angle_alpha   90.00
_cell.angle_beta   90.00
_cell.angle_gamma   90.00
#
_symmetry.space_group_name_H-M   'P 1'
#
loop_
_entity.id
_entity.type
_entity.pdbx_description
1 polymer ?
#
loop_
_entity_poly.entity_id
_entity_poly.type
_entity_poly.pdbx_seq_one_letter_code
_entity_poly.pdbx_strand_id
1 'polypeptide(L)'
;YITYQFYHIAMDPKQGSNFVIGGTQDNGTKYGGTDVGLPDNTSMSHYYGGDGVAVGIARRGEDNNTLQLYYGSQNGNFRTNVPDFRSIAPDGSDSQFVTYFYLDPDNTEQLYYAGKSTLYKTNDAENVDTTNWDNLGDLASGEYLKTFATTRGAYDTASSYLLIGGDKGGVYRL
;
A
#
# COMPACT_ATOMS: atom_id res chain seq x y z
N TYR A 1 18.07 5.30 22.50
CA TYR A 1 17.85 5.30 21.06
C TYR A 1 16.46 4.76 20.80
N ILE A 2 15.60 5.51 20.09
CA ILE A 2 14.32 5.00 19.59
C ILE A 2 14.59 4.56 18.16
N THR A 3 14.69 3.26 17.94
CA THR A 3 14.85 2.68 16.61
C THR A 3 13.54 1.98 16.22
N TYR A 4 13.06 2.25 15.00
CA TYR A 4 11.94 1.52 14.41
C TYR A 4 12.47 0.52 13.38
N GLN A 5 11.93 -0.70 13.41
CA GLN A 5 12.16 -1.65 12.34
C GLN A 5 11.03 -1.52 11.33
N PHE A 6 11.31 -0.88 10.21
CA PHE A 6 10.32 -0.71 9.14
C PHE A 6 10.20 -1.97 8.30
N TYR A 7 8.96 -2.38 8.04
CA TYR A 7 8.62 -3.32 6.99
C TYR A 7 8.51 -2.62 5.63
N HIS A 8 7.93 -1.41 5.62
CA HIS A 8 7.72 -0.65 4.39
C HIS A 8 7.68 0.85 4.70
N ILE A 9 8.12 1.66 3.73
CA ILE A 9 8.10 3.13 3.82
C ILE A 9 7.55 3.66 2.50
N ALA A 10 6.73 4.72 2.57
CA ALA A 10 6.28 5.50 1.43
C ALA A 10 6.53 6.98 1.68
N MET A 11 6.97 7.67 0.62
CA MET A 11 7.14 9.11 0.61
C MET A 11 6.04 9.77 -0.22
N ASP A 12 5.65 10.96 0.17
CA ASP A 12 4.71 11.76 -0.60
C ASP A 12 5.25 12.04 -2.01
N PRO A 13 4.49 11.72 -3.08
CA PRO A 13 4.94 11.97 -4.44
C PRO A 13 5.01 13.45 -4.82
N LYS A 14 4.46 14.37 -4.01
CA LYS A 14 4.51 15.81 -4.27
C LYS A 14 5.93 16.33 -4.13
N GLN A 15 6.46 16.91 -5.21
CA GLN A 15 7.79 17.51 -5.19
C GLN A 15 7.90 18.58 -4.10
N GLY A 16 8.96 18.50 -3.28
CA GLY A 16 9.22 19.42 -2.16
C GLY A 16 8.51 19.03 -0.86
N SER A 17 7.60 18.07 -0.86
CA SER A 17 7.05 17.52 0.36
C SER A 17 8.10 16.66 1.07
N ASN A 18 8.10 16.72 2.40
CA ASN A 18 8.91 15.86 3.26
C ASN A 18 8.04 14.87 4.06
N PHE A 19 6.77 14.73 3.71
CA PHE A 19 5.89 13.78 4.36
C PHE A 19 6.29 12.34 4.05
N VAL A 20 6.36 11.52 5.08
CA VAL A 20 6.68 10.11 5.02
C VAL A 20 5.76 9.31 5.93
N ILE A 21 5.38 8.10 5.50
CA ILE A 21 4.66 7.13 6.32
C ILE A 21 5.39 5.80 6.27
N GLY A 22 5.38 5.05 7.38
CA GLY A 22 6.02 3.75 7.45
C GLY A 22 5.31 2.79 8.37
N GLY A 23 5.26 1.53 7.97
CA GLY A 23 4.80 0.42 8.81
C GLY A 23 5.97 -0.18 9.57
N THR A 24 5.83 -0.30 10.89
CA THR A 24 6.90 -0.75 11.79
C THR A 24 6.50 -1.96 12.60
N GLN A 25 7.43 -2.88 12.78
CA GLN A 25 7.25 -4.02 13.68
C GLN A 25 7.01 -3.53 15.12
N ASP A 26 6.00 -4.09 15.78
CA ASP A 26 5.62 -3.84 17.19
C ASP A 26 5.27 -2.37 17.54
N ASN A 27 5.37 -1.45 16.58
CA ASN A 27 5.19 -0.01 16.84
C ASN A 27 4.12 0.66 15.96
N GLY A 28 3.40 -0.13 15.17
CA GLY A 28 2.30 0.34 14.31
C GLY A 28 2.76 1.14 13.09
N THR A 29 1.84 1.88 12.52
CA THR A 29 2.12 2.80 11.43
C THR A 29 2.55 4.14 11.99
N LYS A 30 3.64 4.68 11.46
CA LYS A 30 4.24 5.97 11.85
C LYS A 30 4.22 6.93 10.67
N TYR A 31 4.12 8.24 10.95
CA TYR A 31 4.28 9.28 9.95
C TYR A 31 5.22 10.37 10.45
N GLY A 32 5.85 11.08 9.52
CA GLY A 32 6.80 12.15 9.80
C GLY A 32 6.80 13.22 8.72
N GLY A 33 7.52 14.29 9.00
CA GLY A 33 7.67 15.42 8.10
C GLY A 33 7.08 16.73 8.65
N THR A 34 7.72 17.86 8.31
CA THR A 34 7.29 19.19 8.76
C THR A 34 6.00 19.66 8.14
N ASP A 35 5.63 19.13 6.96
CA ASP A 35 4.39 19.47 6.25
C ASP A 35 3.12 19.09 7.02
N VAL A 36 3.25 18.23 8.03
CA VAL A 36 2.13 17.81 8.90
C VAL A 36 2.23 18.40 10.32
N GLY A 37 3.03 19.45 10.49
CA GLY A 37 3.14 20.19 11.74
C GLY A 37 3.98 19.49 12.80
N LEU A 38 4.79 18.50 12.46
CA LEU A 38 5.77 17.94 13.36
C LEU A 38 6.95 18.92 13.53
N PRO A 39 7.53 19.02 14.73
CA PRO A 39 8.48 20.08 15.07
C PRO A 39 9.82 19.98 14.32
N ASP A 40 10.16 18.82 13.82
CA ASP A 40 11.41 18.56 13.08
C ASP A 40 11.30 17.38 12.15
N ASN A 41 12.31 17.18 11.28
CA ASN A 41 12.39 16.09 10.33
C ASN A 41 12.86 14.75 10.95
N THR A 42 13.11 14.71 12.25
CA THR A 42 13.63 13.54 12.95
C THR A 42 12.60 12.82 13.80
N SER A 43 11.45 13.47 14.02
CA SER A 43 10.36 12.94 14.83
C SER A 43 9.33 12.21 13.96
N MET A 44 8.84 11.08 14.46
CA MET A 44 7.73 10.34 13.87
C MET A 44 6.61 10.17 14.90
N SER A 45 5.38 10.44 14.46
CA SER A 45 4.18 10.28 15.27
C SER A 45 3.46 8.97 14.97
N HIS A 46 2.70 8.49 15.93
CA HIS A 46 1.86 7.32 15.78
C HIS A 46 0.64 7.64 14.92
N TYR A 47 0.33 6.76 13.95
CA TYR A 47 -0.82 6.88 13.07
C TYR A 47 -1.85 5.78 13.31
N TYR A 48 -1.41 4.51 13.34
CA TYR A 48 -2.27 3.35 13.52
C TYR A 48 -1.55 2.25 14.30
N GLY A 49 -2.30 1.47 15.09
CA GLY A 49 -1.75 0.46 16.00
C GLY A 49 -1.44 -0.89 15.34
N GLY A 50 -0.99 -1.83 16.15
CA GLY A 50 -0.57 -3.18 15.75
C GLY A 50 0.86 -3.21 15.17
N ASP A 51 1.16 -4.27 14.40
CA ASP A 51 2.34 -4.29 13.54
C ASP A 51 2.01 -3.58 12.25
N GLY A 52 2.56 -2.40 12.04
CA GLY A 52 2.44 -1.69 10.78
C GLY A 52 3.19 -2.46 9.68
N VAL A 53 2.52 -2.73 8.57
CA VAL A 53 3.08 -3.50 7.45
C VAL A 53 3.25 -2.62 6.20
N ALA A 54 2.62 -2.95 5.08
CA ALA A 54 2.70 -2.13 3.88
C ALA A 54 2.01 -0.77 4.06
N VAL A 55 2.53 0.24 3.39
CA VAL A 55 1.99 1.61 3.36
C VAL A 55 2.06 2.19 1.95
N GLY A 56 1.19 3.14 1.64
CA GLY A 56 1.16 3.84 0.36
C GLY A 56 0.57 5.24 0.51
N ILE A 57 0.90 6.13 -0.42
CA ILE A 57 0.42 7.51 -0.45
C ILE A 57 -0.06 7.84 -1.85
N ALA A 58 -1.28 8.40 -1.95
CA ALA A 58 -1.75 9.08 -3.14
C ALA A 58 -2.09 10.54 -2.84
N ARG A 59 -2.02 11.37 -3.85
CA ARG A 59 -2.55 12.72 -3.84
C ARG A 59 -3.89 12.74 -4.56
N ARG A 60 -4.89 13.39 -3.96
CA ARG A 60 -6.27 13.44 -4.42
C ARG A 60 -6.79 14.87 -4.50
N GLY A 61 -7.95 15.01 -5.15
CA GLY A 61 -8.57 16.31 -5.40
C GLY A 61 -7.99 17.03 -6.61
N GLU A 62 -8.70 18.02 -7.14
CA GLU A 62 -8.31 18.77 -8.35
C GLU A 62 -6.95 19.48 -8.19
N ASP A 63 -6.59 19.86 -6.97
CA ASP A 63 -5.35 20.56 -6.65
C ASP A 63 -4.24 19.64 -6.10
N ASN A 64 -4.48 18.32 -6.03
CA ASN A 64 -3.57 17.33 -5.44
C ASN A 64 -3.15 17.66 -3.99
N ASN A 65 -4.03 18.29 -3.20
CA ASN A 65 -3.71 18.66 -1.82
C ASN A 65 -4.22 17.67 -0.78
N THR A 66 -5.16 16.80 -1.12
CA THR A 66 -5.65 15.77 -0.19
C THR A 66 -4.70 14.58 -0.17
N LEU A 67 -4.16 14.25 1.01
CA LEU A 67 -3.38 13.04 1.22
C LEU A 67 -4.30 11.86 1.49
N GLN A 68 -4.32 10.92 0.56
CA GLN A 68 -4.89 9.60 0.81
C GLN A 68 -3.79 8.63 1.22
N LEU A 69 -3.92 8.08 2.40
CA LEU A 69 -2.99 7.12 2.98
C LEU A 69 -3.58 5.72 2.92
N TYR A 70 -2.79 4.78 2.46
CA TYR A 70 -3.08 3.35 2.51
C TYR A 70 -2.13 2.73 3.52
N TYR A 71 -2.66 1.93 4.45
CA TYR A 71 -1.85 1.34 5.50
C TYR A 71 -2.42 0.02 5.97
N GLY A 72 -1.53 -0.90 6.23
CA GLY A 72 -1.87 -2.22 6.72
C GLY A 72 -1.39 -2.45 8.15
N SER A 73 -2.05 -3.35 8.84
CA SER A 73 -1.51 -4.03 10.01
C SER A 73 -1.56 -5.54 9.81
N GLN A 74 -1.06 -6.30 10.77
CA GLN A 74 -0.97 -7.76 10.68
C GLN A 74 -2.31 -8.42 10.31
N ASN A 75 -2.21 -9.62 9.70
CA ASN A 75 -3.35 -10.47 9.34
C ASN A 75 -4.32 -9.84 8.32
N GLY A 76 -3.79 -9.10 7.35
CA GLY A 76 -4.57 -8.58 6.23
C GLY A 76 -5.44 -7.37 6.55
N ASN A 77 -5.31 -6.78 7.74
CA ASN A 77 -6.01 -5.54 8.03
C ASN A 77 -5.46 -4.42 7.15
N PHE A 78 -6.27 -3.96 6.21
CA PHE A 78 -5.92 -2.96 5.22
C PHE A 78 -6.92 -1.82 5.24
N ARG A 79 -6.44 -0.58 5.28
CA ARG A 79 -7.25 0.61 5.55
C ARG A 79 -6.82 1.81 4.72
N THR A 80 -7.75 2.77 4.60
CA THR A 80 -7.48 4.12 4.07
C THR A 80 -8.10 5.19 4.99
N ASN A 81 -7.74 6.44 4.77
CA ASN A 81 -8.28 7.60 5.50
C ASN A 81 -9.23 8.48 4.65
N VAL A 82 -9.40 8.19 3.38
CA VAL A 82 -10.23 8.97 2.44
C VAL A 82 -11.33 8.07 1.88
N PRO A 83 -12.60 8.56 1.81
CA PRO A 83 -13.11 9.82 2.36
C PRO A 83 -13.20 9.81 3.90
N ASP A 84 -13.06 8.66 4.51
CA ASP A 84 -13.09 8.43 5.94
C ASP A 84 -12.15 7.28 6.35
N PHE A 85 -11.92 7.10 7.63
CA PHE A 85 -11.11 6.01 8.17
C PHE A 85 -11.87 4.67 8.10
N ARG A 86 -11.63 3.88 7.06
CA ARG A 86 -12.33 2.61 6.81
C ARG A 86 -11.42 1.44 6.49
N SER A 87 -11.94 0.23 6.69
CA SER A 87 -11.33 -1.00 6.16
C SER A 87 -11.60 -1.10 4.66
N ILE A 88 -10.59 -1.56 3.93
CA ILE A 88 -10.64 -1.73 2.48
C ILE A 88 -10.08 -3.08 2.02
N ALA A 89 -9.75 -3.99 2.94
CA ALA A 89 -9.34 -5.34 2.55
C ALA A 89 -10.46 -6.04 1.76
N PRO A 90 -10.17 -6.72 0.64
CA PRO A 90 -11.20 -7.38 -0.15
C PRO A 90 -12.01 -8.39 0.65
N ASP A 91 -13.34 -8.37 0.53
CA ASP A 91 -14.22 -9.29 1.23
C ASP A 91 -13.89 -10.75 0.89
N GLY A 92 -13.78 -11.57 1.93
CA GLY A 92 -13.45 -12.99 1.79
C GLY A 92 -12.01 -13.27 1.36
N SER A 93 -11.15 -12.27 1.28
CA SER A 93 -9.73 -12.48 1.00
C SER A 93 -9.06 -13.25 2.14
N ASP A 94 -8.20 -14.18 1.78
CA ASP A 94 -7.23 -14.72 2.73
C ASP A 94 -6.07 -13.74 2.93
N SER A 95 -5.35 -13.88 4.01
CA SER A 95 -4.31 -12.93 4.38
C SER A 95 -3.06 -13.62 4.90
N GLN A 96 -1.96 -12.89 4.84
CA GLN A 96 -0.69 -13.23 5.48
C GLN A 96 -0.55 -12.44 6.78
N PHE A 97 0.39 -12.81 7.64
CA PHE A 97 0.73 -11.97 8.79
C PHE A 97 1.21 -10.59 8.30
N VAL A 98 2.20 -10.56 7.40
CA VAL A 98 2.57 -9.36 6.64
C VAL A 98 1.90 -9.46 5.28
N THR A 99 0.80 -8.76 5.09
CA THR A 99 0.07 -8.69 3.83
C THR A 99 0.56 -7.49 3.02
N TYR A 100 0.89 -7.74 1.77
CA TYR A 100 1.40 -6.71 0.88
C TYR A 100 0.28 -6.17 -0.01
N PHE A 101 0.36 -4.90 -0.28
CA PHE A 101 -0.40 -4.23 -1.33
C PHE A 101 0.54 -3.35 -2.16
N TYR A 102 0.09 -2.94 -3.31
CA TYR A 102 0.86 -2.09 -4.21
C TYR A 102 -0.04 -1.05 -4.87
N LEU A 103 0.28 0.20 -4.64
CA LEU A 103 -0.34 1.33 -5.32
C LEU A 103 0.54 1.68 -6.52
N ASP A 104 -0.05 1.69 -7.73
CA ASP A 104 0.70 2.03 -8.93
C ASP A 104 1.17 3.50 -8.87
N PRO A 105 2.46 3.77 -8.94
CA PRO A 105 2.97 5.13 -8.77
C PRO A 105 2.67 6.06 -9.96
N ASP A 106 2.37 5.52 -11.13
CA ASP A 106 2.04 6.29 -12.34
C ASP A 106 0.52 6.36 -12.58
N ASN A 107 -0.24 5.48 -11.94
CA ASN A 107 -1.71 5.51 -11.95
C ASN A 107 -2.26 5.16 -10.56
N THR A 108 -2.37 6.15 -9.70
CA THR A 108 -2.81 5.98 -8.30
C THR A 108 -4.26 5.54 -8.13
N GLU A 109 -5.01 5.34 -9.23
CA GLU A 109 -6.30 4.65 -9.21
C GLU A 109 -6.16 3.12 -9.27
N GLN A 110 -4.99 2.61 -9.63
CA GLN A 110 -4.71 1.18 -9.61
C GLN A 110 -4.08 0.77 -8.29
N LEU A 111 -4.77 -0.11 -7.59
CA LEU A 111 -4.33 -0.65 -6.32
C LEU A 111 -4.45 -2.18 -6.36
N TYR A 112 -3.41 -2.86 -5.94
CA TYR A 112 -3.31 -4.32 -5.89
C TYR A 112 -3.18 -4.79 -4.45
N TYR A 113 -3.87 -5.87 -4.09
CA TYR A 113 -3.78 -6.49 -2.77
C TYR A 113 -3.41 -7.95 -2.91
N ALA A 114 -2.38 -8.37 -2.20
CA ALA A 114 -1.96 -9.76 -2.13
C ALA A 114 -2.65 -10.47 -0.97
N GLY A 115 -3.59 -11.35 -1.26
CA GLY A 115 -3.94 -12.41 -0.34
C GLY A 115 -2.73 -13.32 -0.09
N LYS A 116 -2.93 -14.60 0.16
CA LYS A 116 -1.79 -15.54 0.17
C LYS A 116 -1.24 -15.72 -1.24
N SER A 117 -1.94 -16.47 -2.06
CA SER A 117 -1.62 -16.72 -3.47
C SER A 117 -2.55 -16.00 -4.45
N THR A 118 -3.66 -15.45 -3.94
CA THR A 118 -4.68 -14.75 -4.73
C THR A 118 -4.36 -13.27 -4.84
N LEU A 119 -4.46 -12.75 -6.05
CA LEU A 119 -4.32 -11.33 -6.33
C LEU A 119 -5.67 -10.67 -6.50
N TYR A 120 -5.83 -9.50 -5.87
CA TYR A 120 -6.98 -8.62 -6.04
C TYR A 120 -6.52 -7.30 -6.63
N LYS A 121 -7.39 -6.66 -7.43
CA LYS A 121 -7.14 -5.37 -8.07
C LYS A 121 -8.38 -4.48 -7.97
N THR A 122 -8.19 -3.19 -7.77
CA THR A 122 -9.19 -2.16 -8.07
C THR A 122 -8.61 -1.10 -8.99
N ASN A 123 -9.47 -0.49 -9.82
CA ASN A 123 -9.14 0.67 -10.64
C ASN A 123 -9.80 1.95 -10.10
N ASP A 124 -10.32 1.91 -8.90
CA ASP A 124 -10.96 3.02 -8.20
C ASP A 124 -10.42 3.09 -6.76
N ALA A 125 -9.10 3.28 -6.66
CA ALA A 125 -8.43 3.28 -5.36
C ALA A 125 -8.86 4.46 -4.49
N GLU A 126 -9.28 5.58 -5.06
CA GLU A 126 -9.79 6.73 -4.31
C GLU A 126 -11.02 6.35 -3.47
N ASN A 127 -11.97 5.62 -4.06
CA ASN A 127 -13.22 5.23 -3.41
C ASN A 127 -13.25 3.77 -2.95
N VAL A 128 -12.10 3.11 -2.92
CA VAL A 128 -12.01 1.69 -2.60
C VAL A 128 -12.67 1.35 -1.26
N ASP A 129 -13.43 0.27 -1.25
CA ASP A 129 -14.03 -0.36 -0.05
C ASP A 129 -13.74 -1.87 -0.05
N THR A 130 -14.46 -2.65 0.74
CA THR A 130 -14.25 -4.11 0.82
C THR A 130 -14.86 -4.88 -0.36
N THR A 131 -15.71 -4.24 -1.19
CA THR A 131 -16.53 -4.91 -2.22
C THR A 131 -16.11 -4.59 -3.66
N ASN A 132 -15.39 -3.49 -3.91
CA ASN A 132 -15.04 -3.05 -5.26
C ASN A 132 -13.67 -3.57 -5.75
N TRP A 133 -13.37 -4.81 -5.46
CA TRP A 133 -12.17 -5.50 -5.89
C TRP A 133 -12.46 -6.57 -6.94
N ASP A 134 -11.69 -6.57 -8.00
CA ASP A 134 -11.62 -7.67 -8.96
C ASP A 134 -10.72 -8.77 -8.41
N ASN A 135 -11.24 -9.97 -8.25
CA ASN A 135 -10.45 -11.15 -7.92
C ASN A 135 -9.80 -11.70 -9.20
N LEU A 136 -8.48 -11.56 -9.32
CA LEU A 136 -7.71 -12.02 -10.48
C LEU A 136 -7.30 -13.49 -10.39
N GLY A 137 -7.69 -14.18 -9.32
CA GLY A 137 -7.46 -15.60 -9.11
C GLY A 137 -6.18 -15.92 -8.34
N ASP A 138 -5.94 -17.22 -8.21
CA ASP A 138 -4.75 -17.78 -7.59
C ASP A 138 -3.61 -17.80 -8.63
N LEU A 139 -2.63 -16.94 -8.46
CA LEU A 139 -1.49 -16.81 -9.37
C LEU A 139 -0.32 -17.73 -9.01
N ALA A 140 -0.23 -18.13 -7.76
CA ALA A 140 0.98 -18.68 -7.19
C ALA A 140 0.70 -19.93 -6.35
N SER A 141 0.23 -21.01 -6.99
CA SER A 141 -0.07 -22.26 -6.28
C SER A 141 1.07 -22.68 -5.36
N GLY A 142 0.79 -22.67 -4.04
CA GLY A 142 1.70 -23.14 -3.01
C GLY A 142 2.76 -22.15 -2.58
N GLU A 143 2.74 -20.89 -3.02
CA GLU A 143 3.58 -19.81 -2.49
C GLU A 143 2.76 -18.54 -2.23
N TYR A 144 3.32 -17.59 -1.47
CA TYR A 144 2.67 -16.36 -1.10
C TYR A 144 3.23 -15.17 -1.89
N LEU A 145 2.35 -14.29 -2.36
CA LEU A 145 2.72 -13.08 -3.08
C LEU A 145 3.39 -12.07 -2.11
N LYS A 146 4.56 -11.54 -2.47
CA LYS A 146 5.39 -10.73 -1.56
C LYS A 146 5.80 -9.37 -2.08
N THR A 147 5.97 -9.21 -3.38
CA THR A 147 6.50 -7.97 -3.94
C THR A 147 5.90 -7.69 -5.30
N PHE A 148 5.86 -6.42 -5.64
CA PHE A 148 5.23 -5.93 -6.86
C PHE A 148 6.09 -4.88 -7.54
N ALA A 149 6.01 -4.81 -8.85
CA ALA A 149 6.51 -3.70 -9.65
C ALA A 149 5.71 -3.57 -10.94
N THR A 150 5.39 -2.35 -11.35
CA THR A 150 4.78 -2.06 -12.66
C THR A 150 5.82 -1.47 -13.62
N THR A 151 5.59 -1.64 -14.92
CA THR A 151 6.27 -0.80 -15.91
C THR A 151 5.92 0.66 -15.67
N ARG A 152 6.92 1.55 -15.83
CA ARG A 152 6.75 2.97 -15.52
C ARG A 152 6.27 3.75 -16.74
N GLY A 153 5.54 4.83 -16.48
CA GLY A 153 5.00 5.73 -17.51
C GLY A 153 3.55 5.47 -17.88
N ALA A 154 3.10 6.03 -18.97
CA ALA A 154 1.74 5.87 -19.45
C ALA A 154 1.43 4.40 -19.78
N TYR A 155 0.24 3.93 -19.37
CA TYR A 155 -0.17 2.56 -19.63
C TYR A 155 -0.33 2.31 -21.15
N ASP A 156 0.27 1.22 -21.60
CA ASP A 156 0.17 0.68 -22.96
C ASP A 156 -0.10 -0.83 -22.89
N THR A 157 -1.18 -1.28 -23.51
CA THR A 157 -1.62 -2.69 -23.45
C THR A 157 -0.62 -3.69 -24.02
N ALA A 158 0.30 -3.25 -24.88
CA ALA A 158 1.31 -4.10 -25.52
C ALA A 158 2.60 -4.22 -24.70
N SER A 159 2.90 -3.20 -23.88
CA SER A 159 4.20 -3.09 -23.21
C SER A 159 4.12 -2.89 -21.70
N SER A 160 2.96 -2.52 -21.16
CA SER A 160 2.78 -2.39 -19.70
C SER A 160 2.42 -3.71 -19.07
N TYR A 161 3.01 -3.99 -17.92
CA TYR A 161 2.75 -5.20 -17.14
C TYR A 161 3.03 -5.00 -15.66
N LEU A 162 2.43 -5.86 -14.86
CA LEU A 162 2.71 -6.02 -13.44
C LEU A 162 3.60 -7.27 -13.25
N LEU A 163 4.71 -7.09 -12.55
CA LEU A 163 5.53 -8.20 -12.05
C LEU A 163 5.23 -8.43 -10.58
N ILE A 164 5.14 -9.70 -10.20
CA ILE A 164 4.85 -10.12 -8.84
C ILE A 164 5.85 -11.20 -8.45
N GLY A 165 6.49 -11.04 -7.29
CA GLY A 165 7.39 -12.06 -6.73
C GLY A 165 6.73 -12.86 -5.62
N GLY A 166 6.93 -14.16 -5.62
CA GLY A 166 6.50 -15.10 -4.58
C GLY A 166 7.59 -15.41 -3.55
N ASP A 167 7.20 -15.95 -2.40
CA ASP A 167 8.11 -16.26 -1.29
C ASP A 167 8.99 -17.52 -1.51
N LYS A 168 8.73 -18.28 -2.57
CA LYS A 168 9.55 -19.44 -2.96
C LYS A 168 10.33 -19.20 -4.26
N GLY A 169 10.41 -17.96 -4.71
CA GLY A 169 11.19 -17.54 -5.86
C GLY A 169 10.42 -17.50 -7.19
N GLY A 170 9.10 -17.72 -7.18
CA GLY A 170 8.26 -17.52 -8.36
C GLY A 170 8.24 -16.06 -8.78
N VAL A 171 8.24 -15.82 -10.11
CA VAL A 171 8.01 -14.49 -10.70
C VAL A 171 6.88 -14.60 -11.71
N TYR A 172 5.83 -13.84 -11.48
CA TYR A 172 4.60 -13.84 -12.28
C TYR A 172 4.47 -12.52 -13.01
N ARG A 173 3.97 -12.57 -14.24
CA ARG A 173 3.71 -11.41 -15.09
C ARG A 173 2.24 -11.38 -15.48
N LEU A 174 1.58 -10.24 -15.28
CA LEU A 174 0.23 -9.92 -15.78
C LEU A 174 0.32 -8.75 -16.75
#